data_29ab2f18c6da769aea6b3c16db95701e
#
_entry.id   29ab2f18c6da769aea6b3c16db95701e
#
_cell.length_a   1.000
_cell.length_b   1.000
_cell.length_c   1.000
_cell.angle_alpha   90.00
_cell.angle_beta   90.00
_cell.angle_gamma   90.00
#
_symmetry.space_group_name_H-M   'P 1'
#
loop_
_entity.id
_entity.type
_entity.pdbx_description
1 polymer ?
#
loop_
_entity_poly.entity_id
_entity_poly.type
_entity_poly.pdbx_seq_one_letter_code
_entity_poly.pdbx_strand_id
1 'polypeptide(L)'
;KSLDLKNPVLDECIVAYAMNDQPLPMLNGFPVRLIVPGYFATYWMKGLSWIRVLDKADENFWMKTGYRIPDTPRGNTTPEDVKAGNVKTVPISRMPVRSFIVTPDGATKLVAQLPLTIRGIAFSGYGSANKMEISINENFSAVSGLTTKMWTPAELGEDHGPYSFRTWSHTWTPPKPGRYVLAARATDGKGNVQPDDGVWNPGGYLWNRIERQEVVVGRSS
;
A
#
# COMPACT_ATOMS: atom_id res chain seq x y z
N LYS A 1 6.37 -7.99 -18.94
CA LYS A 1 7.29 -7.48 -17.91
C LYS A 1 8.48 -8.39 -17.76
N SER A 2 9.61 -7.83 -17.40
CA SER A 2 10.85 -8.56 -17.13
C SER A 2 11.48 -8.14 -15.81
N LEU A 3 12.30 -9.00 -15.27
CA LEU A 3 13.10 -8.79 -14.08
C LEU A 3 14.56 -9.09 -14.42
N ASP A 4 15.48 -8.36 -13.78
CA ASP A 4 16.90 -8.68 -13.86
C ASP A 4 17.15 -10.04 -13.21
N LEU A 5 17.98 -10.89 -13.83
CA LEU A 5 18.33 -12.22 -13.29
C LEU A 5 19.07 -12.15 -11.95
N LYS A 6 19.67 -11.01 -11.63
CA LYS A 6 20.30 -10.76 -10.32
C LYS A 6 19.32 -10.24 -9.26
N ASN A 7 18.05 -10.06 -9.61
CA ASN A 7 17.07 -9.54 -8.67
C ASN A 7 16.69 -10.60 -7.65
N PRO A 8 16.95 -10.38 -6.35
CA PRO A 8 16.71 -11.38 -5.31
C PRO A 8 15.23 -11.77 -5.15
N VAL A 9 14.29 -10.98 -5.70
CA VAL A 9 12.87 -11.36 -5.68
C VAL A 9 12.58 -12.61 -6.50
N LEU A 10 13.48 -13.03 -7.40
CA LEU A 10 13.29 -14.27 -8.18
C LEU A 10 13.20 -15.50 -7.31
N ASP A 11 13.90 -15.52 -6.17
CA ASP A 11 13.86 -16.64 -5.21
C ASP A 11 12.50 -16.73 -4.48
N GLU A 12 11.72 -15.64 -4.48
CA GLU A 12 10.40 -15.53 -3.87
C GLU A 12 9.25 -15.68 -4.89
N CYS A 13 9.57 -15.71 -6.18
CA CYS A 13 8.56 -15.84 -7.23
C CYS A 13 7.91 -17.22 -7.21
N ILE A 14 6.59 -17.26 -7.37
CA ILE A 14 5.84 -18.52 -7.47
C ILE A 14 4.96 -18.53 -8.71
N VAL A 15 4.77 -19.72 -9.27
CA VAL A 15 3.75 -19.99 -10.25
C VAL A 15 2.56 -20.65 -9.53
N ALA A 16 1.55 -19.85 -9.26
CA ALA A 16 0.37 -20.27 -8.54
C ALA A 16 -0.63 -20.93 -9.49
N TYR A 17 -1.20 -22.06 -9.09
CA TYR A 17 -2.27 -22.80 -9.80
C TYR A 17 -3.56 -22.89 -8.96
N ALA A 18 -3.46 -22.59 -7.67
CA ALA A 18 -4.59 -22.62 -6.74
C ALA A 18 -4.51 -21.43 -5.76
N MET A 19 -5.61 -21.10 -5.15
CA MET A 19 -5.76 -20.08 -4.11
C MET A 19 -6.80 -20.56 -3.10
N ASN A 20 -6.45 -20.58 -1.80
CA ASN A 20 -7.32 -21.07 -0.72
C ASN A 20 -7.86 -22.50 -1.02
N ASP A 21 -6.96 -23.40 -1.39
CA ASP A 21 -7.22 -24.80 -1.72
C ASP A 21 -8.21 -25.04 -2.88
N GLN A 22 -8.45 -24.01 -3.69
CA GLN A 22 -9.29 -24.07 -4.88
C GLN A 22 -8.48 -23.71 -6.13
N PRO A 23 -8.78 -24.28 -7.30
CA PRO A 23 -8.19 -23.83 -8.57
C PRO A 23 -8.42 -22.34 -8.77
N LEU A 24 -7.47 -21.67 -9.42
CA LEU A 24 -7.63 -20.25 -9.72
C LEU A 24 -8.88 -20.00 -10.57
N PRO A 25 -9.76 -19.06 -10.19
CA PRO A 25 -10.81 -18.58 -11.08
C PRO A 25 -10.21 -17.95 -12.36
N MET A 26 -10.96 -17.98 -13.47
CA MET A 26 -10.55 -17.37 -14.75
C MET A 26 -10.06 -15.93 -14.58
N LEU A 27 -10.81 -15.10 -13.85
CA LEU A 27 -10.46 -13.70 -13.62
C LEU A 27 -9.20 -13.54 -12.75
N ASN A 28 -8.81 -14.55 -12.01
CA ASN A 28 -7.61 -14.56 -11.17
C ASN A 28 -6.40 -15.19 -11.84
N GLY A 29 -6.54 -15.68 -13.07
CA GLY A 29 -5.44 -16.13 -13.90
C GLY A 29 -5.33 -17.63 -14.13
N PHE A 30 -6.47 -18.36 -14.09
CA PHE A 30 -6.51 -19.77 -14.49
C PHE A 30 -5.82 -19.97 -15.86
N PRO A 31 -5.10 -21.09 -16.12
CA PRO A 31 -4.83 -22.19 -15.18
C PRO A 31 -3.71 -21.87 -14.18
N VAL A 32 -2.77 -20.99 -14.53
CA VAL A 32 -1.64 -20.61 -13.67
C VAL A 32 -1.32 -19.12 -13.82
N ARG A 33 -0.78 -18.55 -12.77
CA ARG A 33 -0.30 -17.18 -12.78
C ARG A 33 1.07 -17.04 -12.13
N LEU A 34 1.83 -16.06 -12.57
CA LEU A 34 3.05 -15.64 -11.89
C LEU A 34 2.68 -14.68 -10.74
N ILE A 35 3.26 -14.90 -9.57
CA ILE A 35 3.28 -13.98 -8.43
C ILE A 35 4.71 -13.51 -8.23
N VAL A 36 4.89 -12.20 -8.16
CA VAL A 36 6.17 -11.54 -7.85
C VAL A 36 5.99 -10.75 -6.56
N PRO A 37 6.30 -11.34 -5.40
CA PRO A 37 6.03 -10.73 -4.10
C PRO A 37 6.67 -9.35 -3.95
N GLY A 38 5.96 -8.42 -3.31
CA GLY A 38 6.43 -7.05 -3.09
C GLY A 38 6.40 -6.13 -4.32
N TYR A 39 6.15 -6.65 -5.53
CA TYR A 39 6.03 -5.86 -6.75
C TYR A 39 4.57 -5.53 -7.07
N PHE A 40 4.36 -4.43 -7.81
CA PHE A 40 3.04 -4.11 -8.34
C PHE A 40 2.51 -5.22 -9.24
N ALA A 41 1.19 -5.43 -9.23
CA ALA A 41 0.51 -6.51 -9.95
C ALA A 41 0.72 -6.50 -11.47
N THR A 42 1.30 -5.45 -12.03
CA THR A 42 1.75 -5.42 -13.43
C THR A 42 2.85 -6.45 -13.74
N TYR A 43 3.49 -7.02 -12.71
CA TYR A 43 4.43 -8.15 -12.82
C TYR A 43 3.77 -9.51 -12.58
N TRP A 44 2.54 -9.56 -12.09
CA TRP A 44 1.84 -10.79 -11.73
C TRP A 44 1.02 -11.28 -12.91
N MET A 45 1.69 -11.94 -13.86
CA MET A 45 1.09 -12.35 -15.13
C MET A 45 0.00 -13.42 -14.92
N LYS A 46 -1.23 -13.12 -15.33
CA LYS A 46 -2.34 -14.07 -15.38
C LYS A 46 -2.29 -14.92 -16.64
N GLY A 47 -2.72 -16.18 -16.58
CA GLY A 47 -2.72 -17.07 -17.74
C GLY A 47 -1.31 -17.22 -18.29
N LEU A 48 -0.35 -17.47 -17.41
CA LEU A 48 1.06 -17.60 -17.77
C LEU A 48 1.25 -18.72 -18.78
N SER A 49 1.82 -18.41 -19.95
CA SER A 49 2.03 -19.36 -21.04
C SER A 49 3.50 -19.72 -21.21
N TRP A 50 4.41 -18.77 -20.95
CA TRP A 50 5.84 -18.98 -21.09
C TRP A 50 6.65 -17.98 -20.26
N ILE A 51 7.86 -18.39 -19.89
CA ILE A 51 8.90 -17.55 -19.29
C ILE A 51 10.14 -17.67 -20.18
N ARG A 52 10.77 -16.56 -20.53
CA ARG A 52 11.98 -16.54 -21.34
C ARG A 52 13.13 -15.87 -20.61
N VAL A 53 14.30 -16.45 -20.72
CA VAL A 53 15.55 -15.79 -20.37
C VAL A 53 15.99 -14.95 -21.56
N LEU A 54 16.33 -13.69 -21.32
CA LEU A 54 16.77 -12.75 -22.35
C LEU A 54 18.26 -12.43 -22.15
N ASP A 55 18.98 -12.26 -23.23
CA ASP A 55 20.38 -11.85 -23.26
C ASP A 55 20.58 -10.33 -23.20
N LYS A 56 19.49 -9.59 -23.32
CA LYS A 56 19.44 -8.12 -23.31
C LYS A 56 18.20 -7.59 -22.59
N ALA A 57 18.20 -6.30 -22.28
CA ALA A 57 17.07 -5.63 -21.69
C ALA A 57 15.79 -5.79 -22.53
N ASP A 58 14.69 -6.09 -21.85
CA ASP A 58 13.39 -6.23 -22.49
C ASP A 58 12.83 -4.86 -22.92
N GLU A 59 12.58 -4.72 -24.21
CA GLU A 59 12.06 -3.49 -24.81
C GLU A 59 10.57 -3.53 -25.13
N ASN A 60 9.83 -4.50 -24.59
CA ASN A 60 8.39 -4.55 -24.80
C ASN A 60 7.70 -3.27 -24.27
N PHE A 61 6.50 -3.00 -24.77
CA PHE A 61 5.71 -1.81 -24.41
C PHE A 61 5.62 -1.58 -22.90
N TRP A 62 5.40 -2.63 -22.11
CA TRP A 62 5.20 -2.56 -20.67
C TRP A 62 6.48 -2.26 -19.86
N MET A 63 7.64 -2.36 -20.49
CA MET A 63 8.94 -1.97 -19.90
C MET A 63 9.42 -0.63 -20.43
N LYS A 64 9.21 -0.37 -21.74
CA LYS A 64 9.75 0.80 -22.43
C LYS A 64 8.81 2.01 -22.35
N THR A 65 7.50 1.79 -22.33
CA THR A 65 6.50 2.86 -22.44
C THR A 65 5.47 2.86 -21.31
N GLY A 66 4.81 1.74 -21.07
CA GLY A 66 3.76 1.64 -20.07
C GLY A 66 4.27 1.44 -18.64
N TYR A 67 3.52 1.93 -17.65
CA TYR A 67 3.84 1.78 -16.23
C TYR A 67 5.25 2.24 -15.88
N ARG A 68 5.56 3.47 -16.27
CA ARG A 68 6.84 4.11 -15.92
C ARG A 68 6.61 5.23 -14.92
N ILE A 69 7.60 5.40 -14.04
CA ILE A 69 7.63 6.44 -13.00
C ILE A 69 8.88 7.29 -13.17
N PRO A 70 8.89 8.54 -12.72
CA PRO A 70 10.11 9.33 -12.62
C PRO A 70 11.22 8.59 -11.87
N ASP A 71 12.44 8.70 -12.38
CA ASP A 71 13.64 8.11 -11.78
C ASP A 71 14.14 8.98 -10.61
N THR A 72 13.33 9.06 -9.58
CA THR A 72 13.59 9.77 -8.32
C THR A 72 13.31 8.84 -7.13
N PRO A 73 13.85 9.11 -5.95
CA PRO A 73 13.67 8.23 -4.79
C PRO A 73 12.22 7.94 -4.41
N ARG A 74 11.29 8.84 -4.75
CA ARG A 74 9.85 8.70 -4.47
C ARG A 74 9.00 8.54 -5.73
N GLY A 75 9.61 8.48 -6.93
CA GLY A 75 8.87 8.42 -8.19
C GLY A 75 8.05 9.68 -8.48
N ASN A 76 8.46 10.82 -7.93
CA ASN A 76 7.77 12.12 -8.06
C ASN A 76 8.47 13.05 -9.06
N THR A 77 7.71 14.00 -9.58
CA THR A 77 8.19 15.08 -10.44
C THR A 77 7.24 16.28 -10.32
N THR A 78 7.48 17.33 -11.09
CA THR A 78 6.59 18.48 -11.20
C THR A 78 5.98 18.59 -12.59
N PRO A 79 4.81 19.26 -12.74
CA PRO A 79 4.26 19.54 -14.07
C PRO A 79 5.20 20.33 -14.97
N GLU A 80 6.02 21.22 -14.39
CA GLU A 80 7.01 22.05 -15.08
C GLU A 80 8.12 21.19 -15.67
N ASP A 81 8.68 20.24 -14.90
CA ASP A 81 9.71 19.30 -15.38
C ASP A 81 9.20 18.41 -16.51
N VAL A 82 7.94 17.97 -16.40
CA VAL A 82 7.29 17.17 -17.45
C VAL A 82 7.15 17.99 -18.73
N LYS A 83 6.70 19.26 -18.65
CA LYS A 83 6.59 20.14 -19.81
C LYS A 83 7.96 20.45 -20.46
N ALA A 84 8.99 20.56 -19.64
CA ALA A 84 10.35 20.79 -20.12
C ALA A 84 11.00 19.54 -20.74
N GLY A 85 10.36 18.35 -20.65
CA GLY A 85 10.91 17.10 -21.17
C GLY A 85 12.11 16.54 -20.41
N ASN A 86 12.37 17.03 -19.20
CA ASN A 86 13.57 16.72 -18.42
C ASN A 86 13.42 15.48 -17.51
N VAL A 87 12.28 14.78 -17.58
CA VAL A 87 11.98 13.68 -16.67
C VAL A 87 12.50 12.36 -17.22
N LYS A 88 13.58 11.85 -16.66
CA LYS A 88 13.99 10.46 -16.86
C LYS A 88 12.99 9.54 -16.12
N THR A 89 12.71 8.38 -16.71
CA THR A 89 11.75 7.45 -16.13
C THR A 89 12.32 6.03 -16.06
N VAL A 90 11.82 5.25 -15.11
CA VAL A 90 12.10 3.82 -14.94
C VAL A 90 10.79 3.03 -14.89
N PRO A 91 10.79 1.72 -15.19
CA PRO A 91 9.62 0.89 -14.97
C PRO A 91 9.21 0.87 -13.50
N ILE A 92 7.90 0.98 -13.22
CA ILE A 92 7.38 0.76 -11.86
C ILE A 92 7.80 -0.62 -11.37
N SER A 93 8.09 -0.75 -10.08
CA SER A 93 8.63 -1.99 -9.53
C SER A 93 7.98 -2.37 -8.20
N ARG A 94 8.64 -2.07 -7.08
CA ARG A 94 8.19 -2.44 -5.72
C ARG A 94 7.08 -1.52 -5.23
N MET A 95 6.18 -2.09 -4.45
CA MET A 95 5.13 -1.32 -3.76
C MET A 95 5.74 -0.56 -2.58
N PRO A 96 5.53 0.78 -2.49
CA PRO A 96 5.92 1.52 -1.29
C PRO A 96 5.10 1.08 -0.07
N VAL A 97 5.63 1.35 1.12
CA VAL A 97 4.92 1.07 2.37
C VAL A 97 3.56 1.76 2.38
N ARG A 98 2.53 1.02 2.78
CA ARG A 98 1.15 1.51 2.86
C ARG A 98 0.37 0.80 3.95
N SER A 99 -0.58 1.52 4.56
CA SER A 99 -1.57 0.96 5.47
C SER A 99 -2.97 1.44 5.12
N PHE A 100 -3.95 0.66 5.54
CA PHE A 100 -5.38 0.96 5.42
C PHE A 100 -6.07 0.73 6.75
N ILE A 101 -7.07 1.56 7.06
CA ILE A 101 -8.06 1.30 8.10
C ILE A 101 -9.19 0.50 7.43
N VAL A 102 -9.52 -0.67 7.98
CA VAL A 102 -10.59 -1.53 7.50
C VAL A 102 -11.82 -1.42 8.38
N THR A 103 -11.60 -1.26 9.69
CA THR A 103 -12.65 -1.05 10.69
C THR A 103 -12.23 0.09 11.61
N PRO A 104 -13.13 1.04 11.93
CA PRO A 104 -14.52 1.14 11.49
C PRO A 104 -14.63 1.46 9.99
N ASP A 105 -15.71 1.05 9.36
CA ASP A 105 -16.11 1.50 8.03
C ASP A 105 -17.20 2.60 8.12
N GLY A 106 -17.64 3.11 6.98
CA GLY A 106 -18.64 4.19 6.94
C GLY A 106 -20.03 3.79 7.48
N ALA A 107 -20.31 2.48 7.66
CA ALA A 107 -21.56 1.96 8.22
C ALA A 107 -21.47 1.67 9.72
N THR A 108 -20.28 1.65 10.29
CA THR A 108 -20.04 1.34 11.70
C THR A 108 -20.60 2.45 12.60
N LYS A 109 -21.55 2.12 13.46
CA LYS A 109 -22.09 3.03 14.48
C LYS A 109 -21.14 3.10 15.67
N LEU A 110 -20.52 4.24 15.88
CA LEU A 110 -19.67 4.50 17.03
C LEU A 110 -20.44 5.19 18.14
N VAL A 111 -20.20 4.77 19.36
CA VAL A 111 -20.88 5.32 20.56
C VAL A 111 -19.84 5.80 21.56
N ALA A 112 -20.07 6.99 22.12
CA ALA A 112 -19.18 7.55 23.15
C ALA A 112 -19.12 6.64 24.38
N GLN A 113 -17.96 6.59 25.02
CA GLN A 113 -17.67 5.78 26.22
C GLN A 113 -17.69 4.25 25.98
N LEU A 114 -17.97 3.77 24.76
CA LEU A 114 -17.87 2.36 24.44
C LEU A 114 -16.56 2.09 23.67
N PRO A 115 -15.75 1.13 24.13
CA PRO A 115 -14.51 0.79 23.43
C PRO A 115 -14.80 0.11 22.10
N LEU A 116 -14.02 0.46 21.09
CA LEU A 116 -14.01 -0.23 19.82
C LEU A 116 -12.56 -0.59 19.43
N THR A 117 -12.40 -1.64 18.65
CA THR A 117 -11.11 -1.99 18.09
C THR A 117 -11.04 -1.50 16.64
N ILE A 118 -10.17 -0.53 16.39
CA ILE A 118 -9.79 -0.09 15.05
C ILE A 118 -8.87 -1.17 14.48
N ARG A 119 -9.12 -1.61 13.25
CA ARG A 119 -8.32 -2.65 12.59
C ARG A 119 -7.97 -2.24 11.19
N GLY A 120 -6.84 -2.76 10.73
CA GLY A 120 -6.40 -2.53 9.37
C GLY A 120 -5.32 -3.50 8.93
N ILE A 121 -4.76 -3.21 7.77
CA ILE A 121 -3.65 -3.94 7.18
C ILE A 121 -2.53 -2.98 6.80
N ALA A 122 -1.30 -3.47 6.77
CA ALA A 122 -0.13 -2.75 6.29
C ALA A 122 0.78 -3.69 5.50
N PHE A 123 1.44 -3.17 4.47
CA PHE A 123 2.36 -3.93 3.62
C PHE A 123 3.42 -3.04 3.00
N SER A 124 4.49 -3.64 2.50
CA SER A 124 5.52 -2.98 1.69
C SER A 124 6.20 -3.99 0.75
N GLY A 125 6.72 -3.53 -0.36
CA GLY A 125 7.62 -4.30 -1.22
C GLY A 125 9.10 -4.23 -0.78
N TYR A 126 9.37 -3.57 0.34
CA TYR A 126 10.73 -3.38 0.88
C TYR A 126 10.94 -4.10 2.22
N GLY A 127 10.09 -5.05 2.54
CA GLY A 127 10.11 -5.84 3.76
C GLY A 127 8.83 -5.67 4.57
N SER A 128 8.64 -6.49 5.61
CA SER A 128 7.44 -6.47 6.45
C SER A 128 7.21 -5.09 7.07
N ALA A 129 5.94 -4.71 7.22
CA ALA A 129 5.60 -3.59 8.08
C ALA A 129 6.00 -3.94 9.52
N ASN A 130 6.91 -3.18 10.12
CA ASN A 130 7.47 -3.47 11.45
C ASN A 130 7.05 -2.46 12.53
N LYS A 131 6.39 -1.36 12.14
CA LYS A 131 5.81 -0.39 13.07
C LYS A 131 4.50 0.14 12.50
N MET A 132 3.49 0.23 13.37
CA MET A 132 2.22 0.88 13.08
C MET A 132 1.92 1.95 14.13
N GLU A 133 1.41 3.07 13.67
CA GLU A 133 0.99 4.18 14.51
C GLU A 133 -0.36 4.72 14.04
N ILE A 134 -1.19 5.11 14.98
CA ILE A 134 -2.48 5.74 14.73
C ILE A 134 -2.52 7.13 15.36
N SER A 135 -3.21 8.05 14.71
CA SER A 135 -3.54 9.37 15.23
C SER A 135 -5.05 9.57 15.17
N ILE A 136 -5.64 10.01 16.26
CA ILE A 136 -7.08 10.24 16.40
C ILE A 136 -7.29 11.68 16.83
N ASN A 137 -7.96 12.47 16.00
CA ASN A 137 -8.15 13.90 16.22
C ASN A 137 -9.63 14.27 16.17
N GLU A 138 -10.07 15.04 17.18
CA GLU A 138 -11.43 15.55 17.26
C GLU A 138 -11.61 16.81 16.38
N ASN A 139 -12.80 17.00 15.83
CA ASN A 139 -13.24 18.19 15.09
C ASN A 139 -12.32 18.62 13.94
N PHE A 140 -11.63 17.67 13.33
CA PHE A 140 -10.68 17.94 12.28
C PHE A 140 -11.32 17.70 10.90
N SER A 141 -11.08 18.60 9.94
CA SER A 141 -11.42 18.33 8.54
C SER A 141 -10.30 17.53 7.87
N ALA A 142 -10.66 16.43 7.20
CA ALA A 142 -9.70 15.61 6.45
C ALA A 142 -8.93 16.39 5.35
N VAL A 143 -9.40 17.60 5.02
CA VAL A 143 -8.85 18.47 3.96
C VAL A 143 -7.74 19.38 4.48
N SER A 144 -7.81 19.84 5.74
CA SER A 144 -6.77 20.70 6.34
C SER A 144 -5.68 19.86 6.97
N GLY A 145 -4.41 20.07 6.67
CA GLY A 145 -3.28 19.29 7.21
C GLY A 145 -3.32 19.12 8.75
N LEU A 146 -2.94 17.96 9.28
CA LEU A 146 -2.92 17.69 10.72
C LEU A 146 -1.93 18.64 11.41
N THR A 147 -2.45 19.65 12.12
CA THR A 147 -1.62 20.65 12.80
C THR A 147 -0.93 20.13 14.06
N THR A 148 -1.50 19.08 14.68
CA THR A 148 -0.88 18.43 15.84
C THR A 148 -1.05 16.93 15.72
N LYS A 149 0.02 16.23 15.32
CA LYS A 149 0.02 14.78 15.13
C LYS A 149 0.56 14.12 16.38
N MET A 150 -0.33 13.70 17.26
CA MET A 150 0.04 12.75 18.29
C MET A 150 -0.12 11.34 17.72
N TRP A 151 0.99 10.68 17.52
CA TRP A 151 1.02 9.31 17.04
C TRP A 151 1.12 8.35 18.21
N THR A 152 0.18 7.43 18.31
CA THR A 152 0.16 6.36 19.32
C THR A 152 0.48 5.03 18.63
N PRO A 153 1.30 4.17 19.23
CA PRO A 153 1.56 2.84 18.69
C PRO A 153 0.26 2.04 18.53
N ALA A 154 0.18 1.28 17.46
CA ALA A 154 -0.82 0.25 17.24
C ALA A 154 -0.16 -1.13 17.23
N GLU A 155 -0.89 -2.15 17.64
CA GLU A 155 -0.42 -3.53 17.71
C GLU A 155 -0.38 -4.15 16.31
N LEU A 156 0.75 -4.77 15.96
CA LEU A 156 0.90 -5.55 14.74
C LEU A 156 0.53 -7.01 14.99
N GLY A 157 -0.20 -7.61 14.07
CA GLY A 157 -0.45 -9.03 14.03
C GLY A 157 0.78 -9.86 13.63
N GLU A 158 0.58 -11.15 13.42
CA GLU A 158 1.61 -12.09 13.01
C GLU A 158 2.29 -11.65 11.69
N ASP A 159 3.59 -11.90 11.61
CA ASP A 159 4.38 -11.67 10.40
C ASP A 159 4.45 -12.95 9.57
N HIS A 160 3.76 -12.97 8.44
CA HIS A 160 3.74 -14.09 7.51
C HIS A 160 4.80 -13.99 6.40
N GLY A 161 5.78 -13.12 6.58
CA GLY A 161 6.91 -12.94 5.66
C GLY A 161 7.03 -11.54 5.06
N PRO A 162 8.18 -11.23 4.46
CA PRO A 162 8.60 -9.86 4.14
C PRO A 162 7.70 -9.13 3.14
N TYR A 163 6.91 -9.87 2.36
CA TYR A 163 6.03 -9.30 1.33
C TYR A 163 4.55 -9.57 1.57
N SER A 164 4.23 -10.19 2.72
CA SER A 164 2.84 -10.36 3.15
C SER A 164 2.30 -9.08 3.76
N PHE A 165 1.00 -8.89 3.71
CA PHE A 165 0.40 -7.87 4.55
C PHE A 165 0.35 -8.34 6.02
N ARG A 166 0.51 -7.39 6.94
CA ARG A 166 0.28 -7.60 8.37
C ARG A 166 -1.02 -6.94 8.78
N THR A 167 -1.79 -7.63 9.57
CA THR A 167 -2.92 -7.00 10.29
C THR A 167 -2.38 -6.10 11.39
N TRP A 168 -3.16 -5.10 11.77
CA TRP A 168 -2.89 -4.27 12.93
C TRP A 168 -4.18 -3.89 13.65
N SER A 169 -4.07 -3.56 14.92
CA SER A 169 -5.22 -3.15 15.72
C SER A 169 -4.85 -2.08 16.75
N HIS A 170 -5.86 -1.30 17.15
CA HIS A 170 -5.76 -0.33 18.23
C HIS A 170 -7.12 -0.18 18.89
N THR A 171 -7.16 -0.35 20.20
CA THR A 171 -8.39 -0.14 20.98
C THR A 171 -8.52 1.32 21.35
N TRP A 172 -9.67 1.91 21.02
CA TRP A 172 -10.00 3.29 21.33
C TRP A 172 -11.37 3.40 21.99
N THR A 173 -11.45 4.19 23.05
CA THR A 173 -12.73 4.56 23.69
C THR A 173 -12.98 6.04 23.40
N PRO A 174 -13.95 6.38 22.53
CA PRO A 174 -14.27 7.77 22.23
C PRO A 174 -14.70 8.51 23.49
N PRO A 175 -14.07 9.63 23.86
CA PRO A 175 -14.37 10.30 25.13
C PRO A 175 -15.75 10.97 25.16
N LYS A 176 -16.26 11.41 24.01
CA LYS A 176 -17.54 12.11 23.86
C LYS A 176 -18.10 12.00 22.43
N PRO A 177 -19.40 12.30 22.24
CA PRO A 177 -19.96 12.41 20.88
C PRO A 177 -19.26 13.49 20.08
N GLY A 178 -19.11 13.28 18.77
CA GLY A 178 -18.47 14.25 17.89
C GLY A 178 -17.95 13.65 16.59
N ARG A 179 -17.27 14.47 15.80
CA ARG A 179 -16.55 14.04 14.61
C ARG A 179 -15.09 13.86 14.94
N TYR A 180 -14.53 12.76 14.48
CA TYR A 180 -13.12 12.42 14.64
C TYR A 180 -12.52 12.04 13.30
N VAL A 181 -11.22 12.27 13.16
CA VAL A 181 -10.43 11.77 12.03
C VAL A 181 -9.43 10.76 12.54
N LEU A 182 -9.51 9.57 12.00
CA LEU A 182 -8.56 8.48 12.20
C LEU A 182 -7.51 8.54 11.10
N ALA A 183 -6.24 8.47 11.45
CA ALA A 183 -5.13 8.38 10.50
C ALA A 183 -4.17 7.28 10.96
N ALA A 184 -3.73 6.42 10.04
CA ALA A 184 -2.80 5.35 10.34
C ALA A 184 -1.59 5.43 9.42
N ARG A 185 -0.39 5.18 9.97
CA ARG A 185 0.84 5.11 9.19
C ARG A 185 1.67 3.88 9.54
N ALA A 186 2.24 3.28 8.51
CA ALA A 186 3.16 2.17 8.62
C ALA A 186 4.61 2.62 8.42
N THR A 187 5.53 1.89 9.04
CA THR A 187 6.96 1.88 8.73
C THR A 187 7.35 0.47 8.35
N ASP A 188 8.15 0.30 7.30
CA ASP A 188 8.60 -1.02 6.84
C ASP A 188 9.98 -1.41 7.40
N GLY A 189 10.42 -2.63 7.09
CA GLY A 189 11.68 -3.20 7.56
C GLY A 189 12.94 -2.47 7.08
N LYS A 190 12.84 -1.59 6.09
CA LYS A 190 13.93 -0.72 5.62
C LYS A 190 13.86 0.67 6.22
N GLY A 191 12.90 0.95 7.10
CA GLY A 191 12.72 2.25 7.73
C GLY A 191 11.95 3.27 6.88
N ASN A 192 11.37 2.86 5.75
CA ASN A 192 10.50 3.75 4.97
C ASN A 192 9.21 4.00 5.74
N VAL A 193 8.86 5.25 5.92
CA VAL A 193 7.64 5.66 6.62
C VAL A 193 6.60 6.11 5.59
N GLN A 194 5.36 5.68 5.76
CA GLN A 194 4.24 6.13 4.95
C GLN A 194 4.10 7.67 5.05
N PRO A 195 4.14 8.38 3.93
CA PRO A 195 4.20 9.85 3.94
C PRO A 195 2.85 10.48 4.21
N ASP A 196 2.89 11.67 4.76
CA ASP A 196 1.70 12.48 4.98
C ASP A 196 1.15 13.06 3.67
N ASP A 197 2.04 13.44 2.76
CA ASP A 197 1.70 13.96 1.45
C ASP A 197 1.94 12.92 0.36
N GLY A 198 0.98 12.80 -0.54
CA GLY A 198 1.11 11.96 -1.71
C GLY A 198 2.19 12.49 -2.67
N VAL A 199 2.79 11.59 -3.42
CA VAL A 199 3.68 11.98 -4.52
C VAL A 199 2.86 12.25 -5.78
N TRP A 200 3.27 13.28 -6.53
CA TRP A 200 2.70 13.53 -7.84
C TRP A 200 3.63 13.03 -8.94
N ASN A 201 3.04 12.34 -9.90
CA ASN A 201 3.66 12.01 -11.18
C ASN A 201 2.57 11.89 -12.25
N PRO A 202 2.92 12.01 -13.55
CA PRO A 202 1.93 12.03 -14.64
C PRO A 202 1.02 10.80 -14.70
N GLY A 203 1.50 9.67 -14.22
CA GLY A 203 0.74 8.41 -14.23
C GLY A 203 -0.11 8.18 -12.99
N GLY A 204 0.00 9.03 -11.96
CA GLY A 204 -0.69 8.85 -10.67
C GLY A 204 -0.24 7.61 -9.90
N TYR A 205 0.97 7.09 -10.19
CA TYR A 205 1.49 5.87 -9.58
C TYR A 205 2.09 6.13 -8.19
N LEU A 206 2.31 5.05 -7.43
CA LEU A 206 2.97 5.05 -6.11
C LEU A 206 2.21 5.82 -5.03
N TRP A 207 0.91 6.02 -5.19
CA TRP A 207 0.11 6.71 -4.19
C TRP A 207 0.05 5.92 -2.89
N ASN A 208 0.79 6.38 -1.89
CA ASN A 208 0.89 5.75 -0.57
C ASN A 208 0.71 6.74 0.58
N ARG A 209 0.08 7.88 0.33
CA ARG A 209 -0.24 8.87 1.36
C ARG A 209 -1.00 8.22 2.52
N ILE A 210 -0.75 8.70 3.74
CA ILE A 210 -1.57 8.41 4.93
C ILE A 210 -3.03 8.71 4.61
N GLU A 211 -3.89 7.69 4.73
CA GLU A 211 -5.33 7.87 4.60
C GLU A 211 -5.91 8.47 5.87
N ARG A 212 -6.91 9.32 5.70
CA ARG A 212 -7.65 9.94 6.78
C ARG A 212 -9.11 9.54 6.64
N GLN A 213 -9.65 8.93 7.67
CA GLN A 213 -11.03 8.48 7.70
C GLN A 213 -11.80 9.28 8.74
N GLU A 214 -12.82 10.01 8.28
CA GLU A 214 -13.75 10.67 9.18
C GLU A 214 -14.75 9.65 9.75
N VAL A 215 -14.98 9.75 11.06
CA VAL A 215 -15.96 8.94 11.78
C VAL A 215 -16.84 9.82 12.65
N VAL A 216 -18.08 9.40 12.86
CA VAL A 216 -19.04 10.10 13.71
C VAL A 216 -19.37 9.22 14.92
N VAL A 217 -19.16 9.78 16.10
CA VAL A 217 -19.47 9.14 17.38
C VAL A 217 -20.78 9.72 17.90
N GLY A 218 -21.76 8.85 18.12
CA GLY A 218 -23.06 9.18 18.70
C GLY A 218 -23.05 9.18 20.24
N ARG A 219 -24.17 9.59 20.82
CA ARG A 219 -24.38 9.50 22.27
C ARG A 219 -24.66 8.06 22.68
N SER A 220 -24.25 7.70 23.89
CA SER A 220 -24.80 6.52 24.56
C SER A 220 -26.30 6.78 24.80
N SER A 221 -27.17 5.89 24.38
CA SER A 221 -28.60 5.92 24.69
C SER A 221 -28.82 5.60 26.16
#